data_f3746e46fe448a0c49944b071c91a368
#
_entry.id   f3746e46fe448a0c49944b071c91a368
#
_cell.length_a   1.000
_cell.length_b   1.000
_cell.length_c   1.000
_cell.angle_alpha   90.00
_cell.angle_beta   90.00
_cell.angle_gamma   90.00
#
_symmetry.space_group_name_H-M   'P 1'
#
loop_
_entity.id
_entity.type
_entity.pdbx_description
1 polymer ?
#
loop_
_entity_poly.entity_id
_entity_poly.type
_entity_poly.pdbx_seq_one_letter_code
_entity_poly.pdbx_strand_id
1 'polypeptide(L)'
;MKDNCILTAESVTEGHPDKLCDTIADAVVDACLTQDAAARVACEVMATAGKIIAAGEITAAKIPDIPVIICRTVREAGYGGSDYEVEVITHEQSPDIAEAVCGGTETGAGDQGILYGFACDETKELLPLPVVLAHRLTRLLTDTRRQGIIPGLRPDGKAQVSVEYRSGVPCRVAAVVVSCQHEEELPLPELRRDILRHVIRPTMQELPLDEHTEVLVNPSGRFVQGGFEADTGLTGRKLMVDTYGGLAPHGGGALSGKDGTKVDRSGAYMARYIAKNIVAAGLAKRCTISLAYAIGKAQPVAVTVDTEHTGIYSDDVLEQAVRTVFNLTPDGMIGTLGLDQPMFQKFCNYGHFTHADAPWERTDMTEVLECACRAKDMGVSHR
;
A
#
# COMPACT_ATOMS: atom_id res chain seq x y z
N MET A 1 -20.02 -12.49 -2.92
CA MET A 1 -18.92 -13.45 -2.61
C MET A 1 -19.46 -14.89 -2.68
N LYS A 2 -18.63 -15.90 -3.04
CA LYS A 2 -19.08 -17.31 -2.92
C LYS A 2 -19.36 -17.63 -1.45
N ASP A 3 -20.44 -18.36 -1.15
CA ASP A 3 -20.86 -18.65 0.22
C ASP A 3 -19.79 -19.36 1.07
N ASN A 4 -18.95 -20.19 0.43
CA ASN A 4 -17.81 -20.85 1.06
C ASN A 4 -16.59 -20.74 0.14
N CYS A 5 -15.52 -20.12 0.62
CA CYS A 5 -14.29 -19.96 -0.13
C CYS A 5 -13.08 -19.83 0.80
N ILE A 6 -11.88 -20.00 0.24
CA ILE A 6 -10.63 -19.62 0.91
C ILE A 6 -10.11 -18.36 0.20
N LEU A 7 -9.85 -17.33 0.98
CA LEU A 7 -9.20 -16.11 0.51
C LEU A 7 -7.78 -16.06 1.06
N THR A 8 -6.84 -15.68 0.21
CA THR A 8 -5.43 -15.67 0.53
C THR A 8 -4.83 -14.30 0.23
N ALA A 9 -4.01 -13.79 1.13
CA ALA A 9 -3.21 -12.60 0.92
C ALA A 9 -1.77 -12.83 1.36
N GLU A 10 -0.85 -12.06 0.78
CA GLU A 10 0.57 -12.08 1.13
C GLU A 10 1.08 -10.70 1.54
N SER A 11 2.18 -10.69 2.26
CA SER A 11 2.94 -9.50 2.60
C SER A 11 4.44 -9.82 2.62
N VAL A 12 5.26 -8.77 2.58
CA VAL A 12 6.71 -8.87 2.62
C VAL A 12 7.29 -7.97 3.71
N THR A 13 8.48 -8.30 4.20
CA THR A 13 9.22 -7.45 5.14
C THR A 13 9.83 -6.25 4.43
N GLU A 14 10.28 -5.26 5.20
CA GLU A 14 11.00 -4.08 4.71
C GLU A 14 12.31 -4.41 3.97
N GLY A 15 12.92 -5.58 4.25
CA GLY A 15 14.13 -6.05 3.62
C GLY A 15 13.92 -6.88 2.36
N HIS A 16 12.68 -7.12 1.94
CA HIS A 16 12.40 -7.78 0.66
C HIS A 16 12.91 -6.90 -0.50
N PRO A 17 13.59 -7.45 -1.52
CA PRO A 17 14.20 -6.67 -2.60
C PRO A 17 13.30 -5.62 -3.23
N ASP A 18 12.12 -6.00 -3.70
CA ASP A 18 11.18 -5.06 -4.32
C ASP A 18 10.73 -3.98 -3.32
N LYS A 19 10.44 -4.37 -2.07
CA LYS A 19 9.96 -3.43 -1.06
C LYS A 19 11.04 -2.46 -0.59
N LEU A 20 12.29 -2.90 -0.57
CA LEU A 20 13.40 -2.01 -0.30
C LEU A 20 13.61 -1.00 -1.44
N CYS A 21 13.41 -1.40 -2.70
CA CYS A 21 13.39 -0.46 -3.84
C CYS A 21 12.26 0.57 -3.69
N ASP A 22 11.05 0.15 -3.32
CA ASP A 22 9.92 1.05 -3.04
C ASP A 22 10.27 2.05 -1.91
N THR A 23 10.88 1.55 -0.82
CA THR A 23 11.26 2.39 0.33
C THR A 23 12.35 3.40 -0.04
N ILE A 24 13.31 3.02 -0.88
CA ILE A 24 14.34 3.93 -1.41
C ILE A 24 13.69 5.02 -2.28
N ALA A 25 12.81 4.63 -3.19
CA ALA A 25 12.12 5.56 -4.07
C ALA A 25 11.28 6.58 -3.28
N ASP A 26 10.53 6.14 -2.27
CA ASP A 26 9.76 7.03 -1.39
C ASP A 26 10.65 7.91 -0.49
N ALA A 27 11.82 7.42 -0.07
CA ALA A 27 12.79 8.24 0.65
C ALA A 27 13.34 9.38 -0.22
N VAL A 28 13.50 9.16 -1.53
CA VAL A 28 13.88 10.21 -2.49
C VAL A 28 12.74 11.23 -2.64
N VAL A 29 11.48 10.78 -2.78
CA VAL A 29 10.32 11.68 -2.83
C VAL A 29 10.26 12.57 -1.60
N ASP A 30 10.33 11.98 -0.40
CA ASP A 30 10.27 12.72 0.87
C ASP A 30 11.43 13.72 1.02
N ALA A 31 12.63 13.37 0.57
CA ALA A 31 13.77 14.26 0.60
C ALA A 31 13.60 15.46 -0.37
N CYS A 32 12.98 15.26 -1.53
CA CYS A 32 12.63 16.35 -2.45
C CYS A 32 11.56 17.26 -1.84
N LEU A 33 10.47 16.69 -1.31
CA LEU A 33 9.37 17.45 -0.71
C LEU A 33 9.80 18.22 0.55
N THR A 34 10.75 17.69 1.31
CA THR A 34 11.33 18.41 2.47
C THR A 34 12.01 19.73 2.05
N GLN A 35 12.56 19.80 0.85
CA GLN A 35 13.25 20.98 0.34
C GLN A 35 12.35 21.89 -0.50
N ASP A 36 11.35 21.29 -1.15
CA ASP A 36 10.45 21.96 -2.07
C ASP A 36 9.11 21.22 -2.11
N ALA A 37 8.08 21.76 -1.45
CA ALA A 37 6.74 21.19 -1.43
C ALA A 37 6.08 21.13 -2.83
N ALA A 38 6.61 21.89 -3.80
CA ALA A 38 6.18 21.86 -5.19
C ALA A 38 6.98 20.88 -6.07
N ALA A 39 7.91 20.12 -5.49
CA ALA A 39 8.72 19.15 -6.24
C ALA A 39 7.85 18.16 -7.01
N ARG A 40 8.29 17.84 -8.22
CA ARG A 40 7.70 16.80 -9.08
C ARG A 40 8.68 15.64 -9.17
N VAL A 41 8.26 14.48 -8.71
CA VAL A 41 9.14 13.32 -8.59
C VAL A 41 8.44 12.07 -9.15
N ALA A 42 9.15 11.40 -10.04
CA ALA A 42 8.84 10.04 -10.47
C ALA A 42 10.18 9.29 -10.45
N CYS A 43 10.44 8.58 -9.35
CA CYS A 43 11.70 7.90 -9.09
C CYS A 43 11.46 6.38 -9.10
N GLU A 44 12.14 5.69 -9.97
CA GLU A 44 12.17 4.24 -10.04
C GLU A 44 13.53 3.73 -9.57
N VAL A 45 13.52 2.60 -8.85
CA VAL A 45 14.73 1.97 -8.33
C VAL A 45 14.79 0.52 -8.79
N MET A 46 15.92 0.12 -9.32
CA MET A 46 16.28 -1.26 -9.59
C MET A 46 17.53 -1.61 -8.79
N ALA A 47 17.52 -2.74 -8.11
CA ALA A 47 18.68 -3.19 -7.34
C ALA A 47 18.90 -4.69 -7.53
N THR A 48 20.16 -5.09 -7.64
CA THR A 48 20.61 -6.48 -7.73
C THR A 48 21.97 -6.63 -7.02
N ALA A 49 22.55 -7.82 -7.03
CA ALA A 49 23.84 -8.06 -6.39
C ALA A 49 24.88 -6.99 -6.77
N GLY A 50 25.40 -6.30 -5.78
CA GLY A 50 26.46 -5.29 -5.92
C GLY A 50 26.05 -3.97 -6.58
N LYS A 51 24.82 -3.80 -7.10
CA LYS A 51 24.45 -2.56 -7.83
C LYS A 51 23.03 -2.07 -7.51
N ILE A 52 22.89 -0.75 -7.35
CA ILE A 52 21.59 -0.07 -7.22
C ILE A 52 21.53 1.07 -8.25
N ILE A 53 20.45 1.11 -9.03
CA ILE A 53 20.19 2.14 -10.03
C ILE A 53 18.93 2.89 -9.61
N ALA A 54 19.02 4.22 -9.46
CA ALA A 54 17.87 5.10 -9.32
C ALA A 54 17.73 5.93 -10.59
N ALA A 55 16.56 5.88 -11.21
CA ALA A 55 16.30 6.59 -12.47
C ALA A 55 14.92 7.24 -12.45
N GLY A 56 14.72 8.28 -13.27
CA GLY A 56 13.43 8.92 -13.44
C GLY A 56 13.46 10.43 -13.54
N GLU A 57 12.32 11.07 -13.35
CA GLU A 57 12.12 12.50 -13.50
C GLU A 57 12.07 13.19 -12.14
N ILE A 58 12.93 14.18 -11.93
CA ILE A 58 12.95 15.02 -10.72
C ILE A 58 13.05 16.48 -11.12
N THR A 59 12.00 17.24 -10.81
CA THR A 59 11.98 18.69 -10.91
C THR A 59 11.77 19.26 -9.50
N ALA A 60 12.80 19.86 -8.93
CA ALA A 60 12.80 20.43 -7.59
C ALA A 60 13.78 21.61 -7.52
N ALA A 61 13.57 22.53 -6.59
CA ALA A 61 14.48 23.67 -6.35
C ALA A 61 15.90 23.22 -6.05
N LYS A 62 16.06 22.05 -5.42
CA LYS A 62 17.34 21.40 -5.17
C LYS A 62 17.15 19.88 -5.17
N ILE A 63 17.97 19.17 -5.94
CA ILE A 63 18.01 17.72 -5.93
C ILE A 63 18.81 17.25 -4.71
N PRO A 64 18.26 16.36 -3.85
CA PRO A 64 18.97 15.81 -2.71
C PRO A 64 20.12 14.89 -3.15
N ASP A 65 21.01 14.55 -2.22
CA ASP A 65 22.08 13.56 -2.43
C ASP A 65 21.48 12.14 -2.44
N ILE A 66 21.01 11.71 -3.60
CA ILE A 66 20.31 10.42 -3.80
C ILE A 66 21.20 9.22 -3.39
N PRO A 67 22.50 9.13 -3.74
CA PRO A 67 23.38 8.07 -3.25
C PRO A 67 23.40 7.96 -1.71
N VAL A 68 23.45 9.08 -1.01
CA VAL A 68 23.42 9.08 0.48
C VAL A 68 22.10 8.54 1.00
N ILE A 69 20.98 8.93 0.38
CA ILE A 69 19.64 8.42 0.74
C ILE A 69 19.57 6.91 0.55
N ILE A 70 20.01 6.40 -0.60
CA ILE A 70 20.04 4.96 -0.92
C ILE A 70 20.83 4.19 0.13
N CYS A 71 22.09 4.61 0.38
CA CYS A 71 22.96 3.92 1.34
C CYS A 71 22.39 3.94 2.77
N ARG A 72 21.74 5.03 3.18
CA ARG A 72 21.06 5.14 4.45
C ARG A 72 19.89 4.16 4.54
N THR A 73 18.99 4.15 3.55
CA THR A 73 17.78 3.32 3.54
C THR A 73 18.12 1.84 3.54
N VAL A 74 19.11 1.41 2.75
CA VAL A 74 19.60 0.03 2.73
C VAL A 74 20.14 -0.38 4.10
N ARG A 75 20.90 0.49 4.76
CA ARG A 75 21.44 0.24 6.10
C ARG A 75 20.34 0.16 7.16
N GLU A 76 19.35 1.04 7.11
CA GLU A 76 18.20 1.04 8.03
C GLU A 76 17.35 -0.23 7.90
N ALA A 77 17.26 -0.82 6.71
CA ALA A 77 16.63 -2.11 6.49
C ALA A 77 17.42 -3.30 7.09
N GLY A 78 18.70 -3.10 7.42
CA GLY A 78 19.55 -4.11 8.06
C GLY A 78 20.55 -4.80 7.13
N TYR A 79 20.82 -4.26 5.96
CA TYR A 79 21.85 -4.73 5.02
C TYR A 79 23.18 -3.98 5.21
N GLY A 80 23.59 -3.77 6.47
CA GLY A 80 24.86 -3.10 6.78
C GLY A 80 26.07 -3.86 6.27
N GLY A 81 27.06 -3.13 5.73
CA GLY A 81 28.35 -3.68 5.29
C GLY A 81 28.41 -4.15 3.84
N SER A 82 27.34 -4.01 3.06
CA SER A 82 27.37 -4.23 1.61
C SER A 82 27.76 -2.95 0.89
N ASP A 83 28.81 -3.00 0.09
CA ASP A 83 29.23 -1.89 -0.78
C ASP A 83 28.52 -2.06 -2.13
N TYR A 84 27.42 -1.32 -2.30
CA TYR A 84 26.74 -1.26 -3.59
C TYR A 84 27.30 -0.13 -4.44
N GLU A 85 27.56 -0.43 -5.72
CA GLU A 85 27.74 0.60 -6.74
C GLU A 85 26.38 1.30 -6.97
N VAL A 86 26.32 2.59 -6.72
CA VAL A 86 25.10 3.38 -6.91
C VAL A 86 25.21 4.21 -8.19
N GLU A 87 24.24 4.02 -9.08
CA GLU A 87 24.10 4.81 -10.31
C GLU A 87 22.80 5.62 -10.26
N VAL A 88 22.88 6.92 -10.56
CA VAL A 88 21.72 7.82 -10.56
C VAL A 88 21.56 8.43 -11.95
N ILE A 89 20.40 8.20 -12.58
CA ILE A 89 20.07 8.65 -13.94
C ILE A 89 18.77 9.44 -13.86
N THR A 90 18.85 10.72 -13.55
CA THR A 90 17.67 11.59 -13.42
C THR A 90 17.71 12.74 -14.43
N HIS A 91 16.52 13.15 -14.85
CA HIS A 91 16.32 14.31 -15.73
C HIS A 91 15.07 15.09 -15.27
N GLU A 92 14.87 16.28 -15.83
CA GLU A 92 13.66 17.06 -15.57
C GLU A 92 12.45 16.48 -16.30
N GLN A 93 11.25 16.75 -15.78
CA GLN A 93 10.00 16.35 -16.42
C GLN A 93 9.87 16.95 -17.82
N SER A 94 9.31 16.19 -18.77
CA SER A 94 9.04 16.66 -20.12
C SER A 94 8.23 17.98 -20.11
N PRO A 95 8.67 19.01 -20.88
CA PRO A 95 7.92 20.26 -20.99
C PRO A 95 6.48 20.08 -21.48
N ASP A 96 6.23 19.14 -22.39
CA ASP A 96 4.89 18.87 -22.93
C ASP A 96 3.94 18.33 -21.84
N ILE A 97 4.45 17.46 -20.95
CA ILE A 97 3.69 16.96 -19.82
C ILE A 97 3.46 18.07 -18.79
N ALA A 98 4.49 18.88 -18.51
CA ALA A 98 4.38 20.00 -17.59
C ALA A 98 3.34 21.03 -18.08
N GLU A 99 3.30 21.35 -19.39
CA GLU A 99 2.29 22.23 -19.97
C GLU A 99 0.87 21.62 -19.91
N ALA A 100 0.72 20.33 -20.21
CA ALA A 100 -0.58 19.62 -20.14
C ALA A 100 -1.14 19.58 -18.71
N VAL A 101 -0.28 19.51 -17.71
CA VAL A 101 -0.64 19.47 -16.28
C VAL A 101 -0.90 20.85 -15.71
N CYS A 102 -0.05 21.85 -16.03
CA CYS A 102 -0.04 23.17 -15.40
C CYS A 102 -0.54 24.30 -16.32
N GLY A 103 -0.84 24.04 -17.59
CA GLY A 103 -1.23 25.07 -18.57
C GLY A 103 -2.65 25.62 -18.42
N GLY A 104 -3.46 25.08 -17.50
CA GLY A 104 -4.82 25.52 -17.20
C GLY A 104 -4.94 26.37 -15.93
N THR A 105 -6.19 26.67 -15.55
CA THR A 105 -6.52 27.35 -14.28
C THR A 105 -6.48 26.41 -13.07
N GLU A 106 -6.50 25.10 -13.31
CA GLU A 106 -6.43 24.02 -12.31
C GLU A 106 -5.40 22.99 -12.78
N THR A 107 -4.73 22.33 -11.85
CA THR A 107 -3.80 21.24 -12.14
C THR A 107 -4.55 20.05 -12.77
N GLY A 108 -4.17 19.69 -13.99
CA GLY A 108 -4.69 18.49 -14.67
C GLY A 108 -4.00 17.21 -14.17
N ALA A 109 -4.62 16.06 -14.38
CA ALA A 109 -3.98 14.78 -14.15
C ALA A 109 -2.75 14.61 -15.05
N GLY A 110 -1.64 14.17 -14.47
CA GLY A 110 -0.36 13.97 -15.18
C GLY A 110 -0.35 12.76 -16.11
N ASP A 111 -1.35 11.87 -15.98
CA ASP A 111 -1.51 10.68 -16.80
C ASP A 111 -2.98 10.26 -16.87
N GLN A 112 -3.30 9.36 -17.78
CA GLN A 112 -4.53 8.60 -17.73
C GLN A 112 -4.38 7.41 -16.78
N GLY A 113 -5.48 7.03 -16.10
CA GLY A 113 -5.42 5.87 -15.21
C GLY A 113 -6.78 5.55 -14.61
N ILE A 114 -6.92 4.33 -14.13
CA ILE A 114 -8.06 3.89 -13.33
C ILE A 114 -7.53 3.49 -11.96
N LEU A 115 -8.03 4.16 -10.92
CA LEU A 115 -7.58 3.99 -9.54
C LEU A 115 -8.71 3.38 -8.73
N TYR A 116 -8.38 2.43 -7.86
CA TYR A 116 -9.36 1.73 -7.04
C TYR A 116 -9.12 1.97 -5.56
N GLY A 117 -10.22 2.17 -4.83
CA GLY A 117 -10.28 2.14 -3.38
C GLY A 117 -11.22 1.03 -2.93
N PHE A 118 -10.90 0.41 -1.80
CA PHE A 118 -11.74 -0.63 -1.24
C PHE A 118 -11.79 -0.53 0.29
N ALA A 119 -12.93 -0.91 0.87
CA ALA A 119 -13.11 -1.11 2.31
C ALA A 119 -14.16 -2.19 2.57
N CYS A 120 -14.03 -2.88 3.71
CA CYS A 120 -15.03 -3.81 4.21
C CYS A 120 -15.05 -3.81 5.75
N ASP A 121 -16.14 -4.28 6.35
CA ASP A 121 -16.38 -4.26 7.80
C ASP A 121 -15.78 -5.48 8.55
N GLU A 122 -14.79 -6.17 7.95
CA GLU A 122 -14.24 -7.41 8.53
C GLU A 122 -13.27 -7.16 9.69
N THR A 123 -12.56 -6.03 9.68
CA THR A 123 -11.53 -5.70 10.67
C THR A 123 -11.63 -4.23 11.09
N LYS A 124 -10.97 -3.85 12.17
CA LYS A 124 -10.90 -2.44 12.62
C LYS A 124 -10.20 -1.53 11.61
N GLU A 125 -9.33 -2.09 10.77
CA GLU A 125 -8.67 -1.38 9.68
C GLU A 125 -9.63 -1.14 8.50
N LEU A 126 -10.80 -1.78 8.51
CA LEU A 126 -11.76 -1.83 7.41
C LEU A 126 -11.13 -2.42 6.15
N LEU A 127 -10.41 -3.52 6.31
CA LEU A 127 -9.74 -4.32 5.30
C LEU A 127 -10.07 -5.81 5.47
N PRO A 128 -9.91 -6.63 4.42
CA PRO A 128 -10.09 -8.08 4.53
C PRO A 128 -9.11 -8.70 5.55
N LEU A 129 -9.59 -9.63 6.34
CA LEU A 129 -8.81 -10.25 7.42
C LEU A 129 -7.47 -10.87 6.95
N PRO A 130 -7.40 -11.64 5.82
CA PRO A 130 -6.11 -12.20 5.39
C PRO A 130 -5.08 -11.12 5.04
N VAL A 131 -5.49 -9.96 4.51
CA VAL A 131 -4.59 -8.83 4.24
C VAL A 131 -3.98 -8.30 5.54
N VAL A 132 -4.84 -8.03 6.52
CA VAL A 132 -4.40 -7.51 7.82
C VAL A 132 -3.46 -8.49 8.53
N LEU A 133 -3.81 -9.79 8.54
CA LEU A 133 -2.98 -10.83 9.17
C LEU A 133 -1.62 -10.98 8.47
N ALA A 134 -1.57 -10.95 7.13
CA ALA A 134 -0.32 -11.04 6.40
C ALA A 134 0.63 -9.86 6.71
N HIS A 135 0.09 -8.63 6.77
CA HIS A 135 0.89 -7.45 7.15
C HIS A 135 1.34 -7.47 8.62
N ARG A 136 0.48 -7.92 9.52
CA ARG A 136 0.85 -8.08 10.95
C ARG A 136 1.97 -9.10 11.12
N LEU A 137 1.96 -10.23 10.37
CA LEU A 137 3.03 -11.23 10.39
C LEU A 137 4.37 -10.64 9.98
N THR A 138 4.42 -9.95 8.84
CA THR A 138 5.68 -9.39 8.33
C THR A 138 6.19 -8.23 9.18
N ARG A 139 5.30 -7.41 9.74
CA ARG A 139 5.67 -6.37 10.71
C ARG A 139 6.24 -6.98 11.99
N LEU A 140 5.57 -7.98 12.56
CA LEU A 140 6.04 -8.63 13.79
C LEU A 140 7.34 -9.42 13.56
N LEU A 141 7.53 -9.99 12.35
CA LEU A 141 8.79 -10.64 11.95
C LEU A 141 9.94 -9.62 11.97
N THR A 142 9.73 -8.43 11.40
CA THR A 142 10.71 -7.35 11.42
C THR A 142 10.98 -6.84 12.85
N ASP A 143 9.94 -6.62 13.64
CA ASP A 143 10.08 -6.17 15.03
C ASP A 143 10.86 -7.19 15.87
N THR A 144 10.56 -8.47 15.71
CA THR A 144 11.25 -9.58 16.37
C THR A 144 12.74 -9.62 16.00
N ARG A 145 13.08 -9.37 14.74
CA ARG A 145 14.47 -9.24 14.27
C ARG A 145 15.15 -8.03 14.89
N ARG A 146 14.54 -6.84 14.79
CA ARG A 146 15.12 -5.57 15.28
C ARG A 146 15.35 -5.57 16.79
N GLN A 147 14.49 -6.26 17.54
CA GLN A 147 14.59 -6.41 18.99
C GLN A 147 15.53 -7.56 19.43
N GLY A 148 16.04 -8.35 18.48
CA GLY A 148 16.92 -9.50 18.78
C GLY A 148 16.22 -10.63 19.54
N ILE A 149 14.88 -10.73 19.46
CA ILE A 149 14.08 -11.78 20.12
C ILE A 149 14.40 -13.15 19.53
N ILE A 150 14.60 -13.21 18.22
CA ILE A 150 15.12 -14.41 17.53
C ILE A 150 16.48 -14.03 16.95
N PRO A 151 17.58 -14.37 17.64
CA PRO A 151 18.93 -14.13 17.14
C PRO A 151 19.15 -14.84 15.81
N GLY A 152 19.84 -14.18 14.89
CA GLY A 152 20.12 -14.75 13.57
C GLY A 152 19.02 -14.56 12.53
N LEU A 153 17.90 -13.87 12.83
CA LEU A 153 16.98 -13.40 11.79
C LEU A 153 17.63 -12.31 10.94
N ARG A 154 17.40 -12.38 9.62
CA ARG A 154 17.88 -11.43 8.62
C ARG A 154 16.70 -10.64 8.04
N PRO A 155 16.96 -9.56 7.25
CA PRO A 155 15.90 -8.60 6.84
C PRO A 155 14.87 -9.16 5.88
N ASP A 156 15.21 -10.06 4.96
CA ASP A 156 14.31 -10.53 3.91
C ASP A 156 13.29 -11.53 4.43
N GLY A 157 12.07 -11.42 3.99
CA GLY A 157 11.02 -12.36 4.35
C GLY A 157 9.67 -12.07 3.71
N LYS A 158 8.83 -13.10 3.70
CA LYS A 158 7.45 -13.07 3.20
C LYS A 158 6.53 -13.79 4.16
N ALA A 159 5.28 -13.38 4.21
CA ALA A 159 4.21 -14.12 4.87
C ALA A 159 2.98 -14.22 3.96
N GLN A 160 2.27 -15.34 4.04
CA GLN A 160 1.01 -15.58 3.37
C GLN A 160 0.02 -16.16 4.36
N VAL A 161 -1.22 -15.69 4.31
CA VAL A 161 -2.32 -16.19 5.14
C VAL A 161 -3.50 -16.56 4.27
N SER A 162 -4.01 -17.78 4.45
CA SER A 162 -5.24 -18.27 3.83
C SER A 162 -6.31 -18.40 4.90
N VAL A 163 -7.45 -17.74 4.71
CA VAL A 163 -8.59 -17.73 5.63
C VAL A 163 -9.79 -18.37 4.94
N GLU A 164 -10.42 -19.31 5.62
CA GLU A 164 -11.69 -19.91 5.20
C GLU A 164 -12.85 -19.00 5.58
N TYR A 165 -13.76 -18.78 4.62
CA TYR A 165 -14.97 -17.99 4.77
C TYR A 165 -16.19 -18.89 4.64
N ARG A 166 -17.20 -18.67 5.51
CA ARG A 166 -18.53 -19.27 5.43
C ARG A 166 -19.58 -18.18 5.45
N SER A 167 -20.45 -18.19 4.44
CA SER A 167 -21.46 -17.14 4.25
C SER A 167 -20.89 -15.71 4.30
N GLY A 168 -19.70 -15.53 3.70
CA GLY A 168 -19.01 -14.25 3.65
C GLY A 168 -18.31 -13.82 4.94
N VAL A 169 -18.27 -14.66 5.97
CA VAL A 169 -17.63 -14.37 7.27
C VAL A 169 -16.37 -15.22 7.45
N PRO A 170 -15.23 -14.63 7.85
CA PRO A 170 -14.01 -15.38 8.15
C PRO A 170 -14.27 -16.33 9.35
N CYS A 171 -13.91 -17.61 9.23
CA CYS A 171 -14.23 -18.60 10.24
C CYS A 171 -13.04 -19.41 10.77
N ARG A 172 -11.96 -19.56 10.00
CA ARG A 172 -10.73 -20.22 10.45
C ARG A 172 -9.54 -19.87 9.57
N VAL A 173 -8.34 -19.94 10.13
CA VAL A 173 -7.10 -19.87 9.36
C VAL A 173 -6.84 -21.26 8.75
N ALA A 174 -6.84 -21.33 7.41
CA ALA A 174 -6.61 -22.58 6.69
C ALA A 174 -5.10 -22.86 6.57
N ALA A 175 -4.29 -21.83 6.26
CA ALA A 175 -2.84 -21.97 6.16
C ALA A 175 -2.11 -20.67 6.51
N VAL A 176 -0.91 -20.81 7.07
CA VAL A 176 0.05 -19.73 7.30
C VAL A 176 1.40 -20.16 6.74
N VAL A 177 1.96 -19.36 5.85
CA VAL A 177 3.30 -19.57 5.30
C VAL A 177 4.18 -18.40 5.69
N VAL A 178 5.35 -18.66 6.27
CA VAL A 178 6.37 -17.66 6.56
C VAL A 178 7.70 -18.12 5.97
N SER A 179 8.28 -17.32 5.10
CA SER A 179 9.64 -17.49 4.63
C SER A 179 10.47 -16.34 5.16
N CYS A 180 11.54 -16.64 5.91
CA CYS A 180 12.37 -15.61 6.52
C CYS A 180 13.85 -15.96 6.37
N GLN A 181 14.63 -14.95 5.98
CA GLN A 181 16.09 -15.05 5.88
C GLN A 181 16.70 -15.20 7.26
N HIS A 182 17.72 -16.05 7.37
CA HIS A 182 18.41 -16.33 8.63
C HIS A 182 19.90 -16.55 8.44
N GLU A 183 20.65 -16.40 9.51
CA GLU A 183 22.08 -16.76 9.54
C GLU A 183 22.27 -18.27 9.41
N GLU A 184 23.43 -18.67 8.87
CA GLU A 184 23.74 -20.07 8.59
C GLU A 184 23.78 -20.94 9.85
N GLU A 185 24.18 -20.32 10.95
CA GLU A 185 24.32 -20.94 12.26
C GLU A 185 22.99 -21.22 12.96
N LEU A 186 21.90 -20.57 12.55
CA LEU A 186 20.58 -20.78 13.15
C LEU A 186 19.91 -22.04 12.62
N PRO A 187 19.74 -23.11 13.45
CA PRO A 187 19.16 -24.36 13.00
C PRO A 187 17.68 -24.20 12.62
N LEU A 188 17.27 -24.79 11.49
CA LEU A 188 15.87 -24.71 11.01
C LEU A 188 14.82 -25.18 12.04
N PRO A 189 15.02 -26.25 12.81
CA PRO A 189 14.04 -26.64 13.84
C PRO A 189 13.84 -25.57 14.92
N GLU A 190 14.91 -24.85 15.28
CA GLU A 190 14.88 -23.76 16.23
C GLU A 190 14.18 -22.54 15.64
N LEU A 191 14.57 -22.12 14.45
CA LEU A 191 13.91 -21.05 13.70
C LEU A 191 12.40 -21.30 13.59
N ARG A 192 11.98 -22.50 13.17
CA ARG A 192 10.56 -22.87 13.01
C ARG A 192 9.78 -22.77 14.31
N ARG A 193 10.34 -23.27 15.40
CA ARG A 193 9.75 -23.20 16.74
C ARG A 193 9.58 -21.74 17.17
N ASP A 194 10.60 -20.92 16.99
CA ASP A 194 10.64 -19.55 17.49
C ASP A 194 9.76 -18.62 16.63
N ILE A 195 9.70 -18.79 15.30
CA ILE A 195 8.74 -18.10 14.43
C ILE A 195 7.28 -18.45 14.81
N LEU A 196 6.98 -19.73 15.05
CA LEU A 196 5.65 -20.13 15.50
C LEU A 196 5.29 -19.46 16.83
N ARG A 197 6.23 -19.40 17.77
CA ARG A 197 6.01 -18.88 19.13
C ARG A 197 5.91 -17.35 19.17
N HIS A 198 6.81 -16.65 18.47
CA HIS A 198 7.01 -15.21 18.64
C HIS A 198 6.38 -14.39 17.54
N VAL A 199 6.04 -14.99 16.38
CA VAL A 199 5.47 -14.28 15.23
C VAL A 199 4.06 -14.79 14.90
N ILE A 200 3.89 -16.10 14.64
CA ILE A 200 2.63 -16.61 14.12
C ILE A 200 1.53 -16.61 15.19
N ARG A 201 1.75 -17.25 16.34
CA ARG A 201 0.73 -17.32 17.40
C ARG A 201 0.28 -15.96 17.93
N PRO A 202 1.16 -14.99 18.18
CA PRO A 202 0.74 -13.66 18.61
C PRO A 202 -0.09 -12.91 17.55
N THR A 203 0.14 -13.15 16.27
CA THR A 203 -0.62 -12.53 15.18
C THR A 203 -2.04 -13.11 15.06
N MET A 204 -2.22 -14.41 15.33
CA MET A 204 -3.47 -15.15 15.11
C MET A 204 -4.43 -15.11 16.32
N GLN A 205 -4.40 -14.07 17.16
CA GLN A 205 -5.23 -13.99 18.37
C GLN A 205 -6.72 -13.83 18.05
N GLU A 206 -7.08 -13.10 17.01
CA GLU A 206 -8.47 -12.86 16.60
C GLU A 206 -9.10 -14.10 15.95
N LEU A 207 -8.29 -14.92 15.29
CA LEU A 207 -8.69 -16.18 14.65
C LEU A 207 -7.63 -17.24 14.96
N PRO A 208 -7.69 -17.92 16.12
CA PRO A 208 -6.66 -18.85 16.57
C PRO A 208 -6.45 -20.03 15.62
N LEU A 209 -5.21 -20.51 15.57
CA LEU A 209 -4.85 -21.73 14.85
C LEU A 209 -5.57 -22.94 15.46
N ASP A 210 -6.08 -23.81 14.63
CA ASP A 210 -6.68 -25.10 15.01
C ASP A 210 -5.83 -26.30 14.55
N GLU A 211 -6.29 -27.51 14.81
CA GLU A 211 -5.59 -28.75 14.44
C GLU A 211 -5.54 -29.00 12.92
N HIS A 212 -6.34 -28.29 12.15
CA HIS A 212 -6.42 -28.37 10.69
C HIS A 212 -5.68 -27.24 9.99
N THR A 213 -5.12 -26.28 10.76
CA THR A 213 -4.36 -25.18 10.19
C THR A 213 -2.98 -25.66 9.73
N GLU A 214 -2.68 -25.49 8.45
CA GLU A 214 -1.35 -25.78 7.93
C GLU A 214 -0.38 -24.63 8.25
N VAL A 215 0.71 -24.91 8.95
CA VAL A 215 1.74 -23.92 9.30
C VAL A 215 3.07 -24.31 8.66
N LEU A 216 3.54 -23.48 7.73
CA LEU A 216 4.76 -23.71 6.96
C LEU A 216 5.76 -22.57 7.24
N VAL A 217 6.90 -22.92 7.84
CA VAL A 217 8.01 -21.97 8.07
C VAL A 217 9.24 -22.48 7.31
N ASN A 218 9.74 -21.66 6.39
CA ASN A 218 10.82 -22.01 5.47
C ASN A 218 10.61 -23.44 4.90
N PRO A 219 9.52 -23.68 4.15
CA PRO A 219 9.21 -25.04 3.67
C PRO A 219 10.25 -25.58 2.69
N SER A 220 10.94 -24.70 1.95
CA SER A 220 12.02 -25.06 1.03
C SER A 220 13.36 -25.37 1.74
N GLY A 221 13.44 -25.15 3.07
CA GLY A 221 14.65 -25.35 3.84
C GLY A 221 15.41 -24.06 4.14
N ARG A 222 16.74 -24.04 3.95
CA ARG A 222 17.62 -22.91 4.27
C ARG A 222 17.30 -21.69 3.41
N PHE A 223 17.29 -20.51 4.06
CA PHE A 223 17.17 -19.21 3.40
C PHE A 223 18.22 -18.27 4.01
N VAL A 224 19.49 -18.46 3.66
CA VAL A 224 20.64 -17.70 4.17
C VAL A 224 20.96 -16.53 3.26
N GLN A 225 21.05 -16.75 1.95
CA GLN A 225 21.23 -15.67 0.99
C GLN A 225 19.86 -15.04 0.67
N GLY A 226 19.71 -13.74 0.90
CA GLY A 226 18.49 -12.98 0.67
C GLY A 226 18.81 -11.55 0.26
N GLY A 227 17.75 -10.70 0.13
CA GLY A 227 17.89 -9.35 -0.33
C GLY A 227 18.39 -9.26 -1.77
N PHE A 228 19.03 -8.16 -2.12
CA PHE A 228 19.55 -7.90 -3.48
C PHE A 228 20.60 -8.92 -3.96
N GLU A 229 21.25 -9.64 -3.03
CA GLU A 229 22.21 -10.68 -3.38
C GLU A 229 21.54 -11.96 -3.91
N ALA A 230 20.29 -12.18 -3.58
CA ALA A 230 19.54 -13.38 -3.99
C ALA A 230 18.55 -13.09 -5.13
N ASP A 231 17.96 -11.90 -5.16
CA ASP A 231 16.87 -11.56 -6.10
C ASP A 231 16.91 -10.08 -6.46
N THR A 232 16.61 -9.78 -7.71
CA THR A 232 16.55 -8.42 -8.22
C THR A 232 15.27 -7.74 -7.77
N GLY A 233 15.40 -6.60 -7.06
CA GLY A 233 14.30 -5.73 -6.67
C GLY A 233 14.02 -4.64 -7.68
N LEU A 234 12.75 -4.28 -7.83
CA LEU A 234 12.29 -3.11 -8.60
C LEU A 234 11.13 -2.42 -7.89
N THR A 235 11.08 -1.09 -8.00
CA THR A 235 9.93 -0.27 -7.60
C THR A 235 8.66 -0.75 -8.29
N GLY A 236 7.52 -0.78 -7.59
CA GLY A 236 6.21 -1.06 -8.15
C GLY A 236 5.94 -2.53 -8.49
N ARG A 237 6.72 -3.47 -7.94
CA ARG A 237 6.48 -4.92 -8.13
C ARG A 237 5.70 -5.57 -7.00
N LYS A 238 5.23 -4.80 -5.99
CA LYS A 238 4.47 -5.31 -4.85
C LYS A 238 3.10 -4.64 -4.68
N LEU A 239 2.44 -4.34 -5.81
CA LEU A 239 1.17 -3.60 -5.85
C LEU A 239 0.05 -4.27 -5.03
N MET A 240 -0.03 -5.60 -5.05
CA MET A 240 -1.03 -6.34 -4.25
C MET A 240 -0.71 -6.25 -2.77
N VAL A 241 0.58 -6.33 -2.40
CA VAL A 241 1.05 -6.12 -1.01
C VAL A 241 0.77 -4.70 -0.56
N ASP A 242 0.96 -3.70 -1.43
CA ASP A 242 0.74 -2.29 -1.12
C ASP A 242 -0.73 -1.97 -0.84
N THR A 243 -1.65 -2.73 -1.41
CA THR A 243 -3.08 -2.41 -1.42
C THR A 243 -3.94 -3.48 -0.72
N TYR A 244 -4.63 -4.32 -1.47
CA TYR A 244 -5.70 -5.18 -0.94
C TYR A 244 -5.42 -6.68 -1.07
N GLY A 245 -4.16 -7.09 -1.30
CA GLY A 245 -3.75 -8.50 -1.37
C GLY A 245 -4.37 -9.27 -2.56
N GLY A 246 -4.85 -8.57 -3.59
CA GLY A 246 -5.56 -9.19 -4.71
C GLY A 246 -7.04 -9.49 -4.42
N LEU A 247 -7.58 -9.03 -3.29
CA LEU A 247 -8.98 -9.25 -2.90
C LEU A 247 -9.92 -8.11 -3.34
N ALA A 248 -9.37 -7.06 -3.93
CA ALA A 248 -10.09 -5.99 -4.61
C ALA A 248 -9.35 -5.63 -5.92
N PRO A 249 -10.02 -4.93 -6.86
CA PRO A 249 -9.40 -4.46 -8.09
C PRO A 249 -8.20 -3.56 -7.85
N HIS A 250 -7.28 -3.52 -8.82
CA HIS A 250 -6.14 -2.61 -8.87
C HIS A 250 -5.96 -2.07 -10.29
N GLY A 251 -5.66 -0.77 -10.41
CA GLY A 251 -5.50 -0.12 -11.72
C GLY A 251 -4.16 -0.37 -12.42
N GLY A 252 -3.18 -0.92 -11.69
CA GLY A 252 -1.86 -1.26 -12.22
C GLY A 252 -0.77 -0.20 -11.99
N GLY A 253 -1.12 1.01 -11.54
CA GLY A 253 -0.15 2.07 -11.23
C GLY A 253 0.59 1.83 -9.92
N ALA A 254 1.93 1.94 -9.94
CA ALA A 254 2.75 1.90 -8.73
C ALA A 254 2.51 3.14 -7.87
N LEU A 255 2.52 2.96 -6.55
CA LEU A 255 2.34 4.06 -5.58
C LEU A 255 3.69 4.70 -5.24
N SER A 256 4.68 3.89 -4.84
CA SER A 256 6.00 4.36 -4.39
C SER A 256 6.79 5.07 -5.49
N GLY A 257 7.64 6.00 -5.09
CA GLY A 257 8.50 6.79 -5.98
C GLY A 257 7.82 7.99 -6.64
N LYS A 258 6.54 8.25 -6.36
CA LYS A 258 5.72 9.30 -6.98
C LYS A 258 5.30 10.36 -5.97
N ASP A 259 5.37 11.64 -6.34
CA ASP A 259 4.76 12.73 -5.57
C ASP A 259 3.24 12.76 -5.71
N GLY A 260 2.55 13.58 -4.90
CA GLY A 260 1.08 13.67 -4.84
C GLY A 260 0.40 14.13 -6.14
N THR A 261 1.12 14.68 -7.12
CA THR A 261 0.54 15.09 -8.41
C THR A 261 0.29 13.92 -9.36
N LYS A 262 0.93 12.78 -9.10
CA LYS A 262 0.70 11.55 -9.86
C LYS A 262 -0.57 10.88 -9.36
N VAL A 263 -1.59 10.83 -10.21
CA VAL A 263 -2.92 10.27 -9.87
C VAL A 263 -2.85 8.80 -9.49
N ASP A 264 -1.86 8.04 -9.95
CA ASP A 264 -1.62 6.67 -9.50
C ASP A 264 -1.54 6.57 -7.98
N ARG A 265 -0.88 7.54 -7.33
CA ARG A 265 -0.79 7.62 -5.87
C ARG A 265 -1.97 8.37 -5.27
N SER A 266 -2.18 9.62 -5.63
CA SER A 266 -3.19 10.47 -5.01
C SER A 266 -4.62 9.96 -5.22
N GLY A 267 -4.92 9.46 -6.41
CA GLY A 267 -6.22 8.87 -6.74
C GLY A 267 -6.48 7.56 -6.01
N ALA A 268 -5.47 6.69 -5.87
CA ALA A 268 -5.59 5.44 -5.10
C ALA A 268 -5.84 5.74 -3.61
N TYR A 269 -5.13 6.71 -3.04
CA TYR A 269 -5.32 7.12 -1.64
C TYR A 269 -6.69 7.79 -1.43
N MET A 270 -7.12 8.67 -2.34
CA MET A 270 -8.45 9.28 -2.26
C MET A 270 -9.55 8.24 -2.42
N ALA A 271 -9.43 7.30 -3.34
CA ALA A 271 -10.40 6.22 -3.51
C ALA A 271 -10.50 5.35 -2.25
N ARG A 272 -9.37 5.03 -1.59
CA ARG A 272 -9.35 4.35 -0.28
C ARG A 272 -10.04 5.19 0.79
N TYR A 273 -9.72 6.47 0.89
CA TYR A 273 -10.32 7.39 1.86
C TYR A 273 -11.84 7.44 1.73
N ILE A 274 -12.36 7.53 0.50
CA ILE A 274 -13.79 7.52 0.21
C ILE A 274 -14.42 6.19 0.63
N ALA A 275 -13.88 5.05 0.15
CA ALA A 275 -14.41 3.72 0.46
C ALA A 275 -14.45 3.48 1.97
N LYS A 276 -13.39 3.87 2.68
CA LYS A 276 -13.30 3.73 4.12
C LYS A 276 -14.34 4.55 4.87
N ASN A 277 -14.57 5.80 4.45
CA ASN A 277 -15.59 6.66 5.06
C ASN A 277 -17.01 6.14 4.81
N ILE A 278 -17.31 5.58 3.63
CA ILE A 278 -18.61 4.95 3.34
C ILE A 278 -18.87 3.77 4.28
N VAL A 279 -17.88 2.88 4.45
CA VAL A 279 -18.04 1.71 5.33
C VAL A 279 -18.06 2.13 6.81
N ALA A 280 -17.20 3.07 7.22
CA ALA A 280 -17.17 3.59 8.59
C ALA A 280 -18.48 4.30 8.99
N ALA A 281 -19.15 4.96 8.04
CA ALA A 281 -20.47 5.55 8.24
C ALA A 281 -21.61 4.51 8.31
N GLY A 282 -21.34 3.22 8.14
CA GLY A 282 -22.35 2.17 8.06
C GLY A 282 -23.25 2.24 6.82
N LEU A 283 -22.84 3.00 5.80
CA LEU A 283 -23.60 3.14 4.55
C LEU A 283 -23.51 1.89 3.67
N ALA A 284 -22.47 1.09 3.83
CA ALA A 284 -22.31 -0.22 3.21
C ALA A 284 -21.40 -1.10 4.08
N LYS A 285 -21.46 -2.43 3.92
CA LYS A 285 -20.51 -3.37 4.55
C LYS A 285 -19.27 -3.57 3.71
N ARG A 286 -19.38 -3.36 2.41
CA ARG A 286 -18.29 -3.45 1.42
C ARG A 286 -18.45 -2.29 0.44
N CYS A 287 -17.35 -1.70 0.04
CA CYS A 287 -17.38 -0.61 -0.92
C CYS A 287 -16.12 -0.62 -1.77
N THR A 288 -16.29 -0.68 -3.08
CA THR A 288 -15.25 -0.44 -4.08
C THR A 288 -15.52 0.91 -4.75
N ILE A 289 -14.53 1.77 -4.78
CA ILE A 289 -14.53 3.05 -5.51
C ILE A 289 -13.61 2.91 -6.72
N SER A 290 -14.06 3.38 -7.87
CA SER A 290 -13.21 3.54 -9.05
C SER A 290 -13.20 4.99 -9.50
N LEU A 291 -12.00 5.55 -9.70
CA LEU A 291 -11.75 6.88 -10.23
C LEU A 291 -10.97 6.76 -11.54
N ALA A 292 -11.48 7.29 -12.63
CA ALA A 292 -10.77 7.28 -13.91
C ALA A 292 -10.39 8.70 -14.31
N TYR A 293 -9.12 8.90 -14.70
CA TYR A 293 -8.59 10.18 -15.15
C TYR A 293 -8.12 10.12 -16.59
N ALA A 294 -8.15 11.26 -17.26
CA ALA A 294 -7.52 11.50 -18.54
C ALA A 294 -6.43 12.57 -18.38
N ILE A 295 -5.32 12.41 -19.08
CA ILE A 295 -4.19 13.36 -19.03
C ILE A 295 -4.67 14.78 -19.31
N GLY A 296 -4.20 15.77 -18.55
CA GLY A 296 -4.55 17.18 -18.67
C GLY A 296 -5.96 17.55 -18.19
N LYS A 297 -6.77 16.60 -17.67
CA LYS A 297 -8.09 16.89 -17.07
C LYS A 297 -7.98 16.90 -15.55
N ALA A 298 -8.52 17.98 -14.94
CA ALA A 298 -8.54 18.09 -13.48
C ALA A 298 -9.61 17.17 -12.85
N GLN A 299 -10.81 17.11 -13.46
CA GLN A 299 -11.89 16.24 -12.95
C GLN A 299 -11.78 14.81 -13.50
N PRO A 300 -12.10 13.78 -12.70
CA PRO A 300 -12.18 12.41 -13.20
C PRO A 300 -13.26 12.30 -14.29
N VAL A 301 -12.95 11.54 -15.36
CA VAL A 301 -13.88 11.24 -16.45
C VAL A 301 -14.96 10.24 -16.04
N ALA A 302 -14.67 9.40 -15.03
CA ALA A 302 -15.64 8.50 -14.42
C ALA A 302 -15.36 8.35 -12.91
N VAL A 303 -16.42 8.22 -12.15
CA VAL A 303 -16.44 7.82 -10.74
C VAL A 303 -17.48 6.72 -10.63
N THR A 304 -17.15 5.60 -10.02
CA THR A 304 -18.12 4.54 -9.74
C THR A 304 -18.03 4.11 -8.30
N VAL A 305 -19.17 3.74 -7.74
CA VAL A 305 -19.31 3.12 -6.42
C VAL A 305 -19.96 1.75 -6.63
N ASP A 306 -19.39 0.71 -6.05
CA ASP A 306 -19.96 -0.63 -6.02
C ASP A 306 -19.93 -1.14 -4.58
N THR A 307 -21.11 -1.34 -4.00
CA THR A 307 -21.27 -1.84 -2.63
C THR A 307 -21.51 -3.35 -2.56
N GLU A 308 -21.38 -4.07 -3.67
CA GLU A 308 -21.73 -5.49 -3.75
C GLU A 308 -23.14 -5.80 -3.17
N HIS A 309 -24.10 -4.88 -3.39
CA HIS A 309 -25.47 -4.93 -2.84
C HIS A 309 -25.54 -4.89 -1.30
N THR A 310 -24.52 -4.41 -0.61
CA THR A 310 -24.54 -4.24 0.86
C THR A 310 -24.91 -2.81 1.30
N GLY A 311 -25.08 -1.88 0.33
CA GLY A 311 -25.41 -0.50 0.59
C GLY A 311 -26.81 -0.31 1.16
N ILE A 312 -26.97 0.63 2.10
CA ILE A 312 -28.30 1.06 2.59
C ILE A 312 -28.99 2.05 1.62
N TYR A 313 -28.22 2.67 0.74
CA TYR A 313 -28.65 3.44 -0.42
C TYR A 313 -28.20 2.74 -1.71
N SER A 314 -28.79 3.12 -2.85
CA SER A 314 -28.31 2.64 -4.14
C SER A 314 -26.91 3.17 -4.44
N ASP A 315 -26.15 2.43 -5.25
CA ASP A 315 -24.79 2.84 -5.66
C ASP A 315 -24.81 4.19 -6.40
N ASP A 316 -25.88 4.50 -7.16
CA ASP A 316 -26.08 5.81 -7.82
C ASP A 316 -26.20 6.97 -6.81
N VAL A 317 -26.93 6.77 -5.69
CA VAL A 317 -27.05 7.78 -4.63
C VAL A 317 -25.70 8.01 -3.96
N LEU A 318 -24.97 6.93 -3.67
CA LEU A 318 -23.64 7.00 -3.09
C LEU A 318 -22.65 7.69 -4.04
N GLU A 319 -22.67 7.39 -5.35
CA GLU A 319 -21.83 8.06 -6.34
C GLU A 319 -22.07 9.58 -6.38
N GLN A 320 -23.35 10.00 -6.39
CA GLN A 320 -23.71 11.41 -6.38
C GLN A 320 -23.26 12.10 -5.08
N ALA A 321 -23.37 11.43 -3.94
CA ALA A 321 -22.86 11.93 -2.66
C ALA A 321 -21.33 12.09 -2.70
N VAL A 322 -20.61 11.11 -3.19
CA VAL A 322 -19.14 11.15 -3.36
C VAL A 322 -18.72 12.35 -4.20
N ARG A 323 -19.35 12.55 -5.37
CA ARG A 323 -19.05 13.69 -6.26
C ARG A 323 -19.39 15.06 -5.63
N THR A 324 -20.28 15.08 -4.66
CA THR A 324 -20.67 16.31 -3.96
C THR A 324 -19.75 16.64 -2.80
N VAL A 325 -19.29 15.61 -2.08
CA VAL A 325 -18.57 15.75 -0.82
C VAL A 325 -17.06 15.87 -1.02
N PHE A 326 -16.49 15.15 -2.00
CA PHE A 326 -15.03 15.07 -2.19
C PHE A 326 -14.58 15.92 -3.39
N ASN A 327 -13.50 16.68 -3.17
CA ASN A 327 -12.82 17.33 -4.29
C ASN A 327 -11.85 16.33 -4.93
N LEU A 328 -12.23 15.84 -6.11
CA LEU A 328 -11.52 14.79 -6.84
C LEU A 328 -10.50 15.32 -7.85
N THR A 329 -10.20 16.63 -7.86
CA THR A 329 -9.10 17.18 -8.65
C THR A 329 -7.74 16.79 -8.02
N PRO A 330 -6.63 16.74 -8.78
CA PRO A 330 -5.29 16.53 -8.20
C PRO A 330 -5.01 17.49 -7.04
N ASP A 331 -5.24 18.78 -7.19
CA ASP A 331 -5.05 19.78 -6.13
C ASP A 331 -5.96 19.52 -4.91
N GLY A 332 -7.21 19.12 -5.16
CA GLY A 332 -8.16 18.75 -4.11
C GLY A 332 -7.71 17.52 -3.31
N MET A 333 -7.19 16.50 -3.99
CA MET A 333 -6.66 15.30 -3.36
C MET A 333 -5.40 15.60 -2.54
N ILE A 334 -4.46 16.38 -3.11
CA ILE A 334 -3.25 16.81 -2.43
C ILE A 334 -3.59 17.60 -1.17
N GLY A 335 -4.47 18.62 -1.28
CA GLY A 335 -4.85 19.45 -0.15
C GLY A 335 -5.60 18.68 0.94
N THR A 336 -6.53 17.78 0.55
CA THR A 336 -7.32 16.98 1.51
C THR A 336 -6.44 15.99 2.29
N LEU A 337 -5.49 15.37 1.63
CA LEU A 337 -4.65 14.31 2.21
C LEU A 337 -3.25 14.79 2.62
N GLY A 338 -2.90 16.06 2.35
CA GLY A 338 -1.60 16.64 2.69
C GLY A 338 -0.43 16.00 1.94
N LEU A 339 -0.64 15.63 0.67
CA LEU A 339 0.33 14.86 -0.13
C LEU A 339 1.50 15.72 -0.66
N ASP A 340 1.57 16.97 -0.32
CA ASP A 340 2.69 17.89 -0.51
C ASP A 340 3.72 17.85 0.64
N GLN A 341 3.48 17.01 1.67
CA GLN A 341 4.34 16.86 2.83
C GLN A 341 5.18 15.57 2.74
N PRO A 342 6.41 15.57 3.29
CA PRO A 342 7.25 14.37 3.34
C PRO A 342 6.68 13.35 4.33
N MET A 343 6.09 12.27 3.82
CA MET A 343 5.50 11.22 4.64
C MET A 343 5.55 9.82 4.03
N PHE A 344 5.90 9.70 2.76
CA PHE A 344 5.65 8.49 1.99
C PHE A 344 6.52 7.31 2.43
N GLN A 345 7.79 7.52 2.74
CA GLN A 345 8.67 6.48 3.26
C GLN A 345 8.09 5.80 4.52
N LYS A 346 7.43 6.58 5.39
CA LYS A 346 6.81 6.07 6.62
C LYS A 346 5.73 5.03 6.36
N PHE A 347 4.97 5.19 5.28
CA PHE A 347 3.80 4.37 4.98
C PHE A 347 4.03 3.32 3.89
N CYS A 348 5.25 3.22 3.35
CA CYS A 348 5.59 2.34 2.24
C CYS A 348 5.54 0.85 2.59
N ASN A 349 5.88 0.47 3.83
CA ASN A 349 5.99 -0.93 4.25
C ASN A 349 4.70 -1.44 4.91
N TYR A 350 4.45 -2.74 4.80
CA TYR A 350 3.32 -3.44 5.44
C TYR A 350 1.94 -2.99 4.95
N GLY A 351 1.86 -2.57 3.68
CA GLY A 351 0.63 -2.10 3.01
C GLY A 351 0.29 -0.64 3.34
N HIS A 352 0.05 0.17 2.31
CA HIS A 352 -0.21 1.60 2.44
C HIS A 352 -1.51 1.91 3.20
N PHE A 353 -2.43 0.92 3.33
CA PHE A 353 -3.76 1.09 3.92
C PHE A 353 -3.90 0.47 5.32
N THR A 354 -2.80 0.09 5.95
CA THR A 354 -2.80 -0.51 7.31
C THR A 354 -2.29 0.42 8.41
N HIS A 355 -1.92 1.65 8.07
CA HIS A 355 -1.36 2.64 8.98
C HIS A 355 -2.45 3.58 9.47
N ALA A 356 -2.91 3.40 10.71
CA ALA A 356 -4.03 4.17 11.27
C ALA A 356 -3.80 5.69 11.31
N ASP A 357 -2.56 6.14 11.28
CA ASP A 357 -2.15 7.55 11.27
C ASP A 357 -1.92 8.13 9.87
N ALA A 358 -2.13 7.35 8.81
CA ALA A 358 -2.08 7.84 7.44
C ALA A 358 -3.28 8.76 7.14
N PRO A 359 -3.08 9.89 6.43
CA PRO A 359 -4.17 10.82 6.14
C PRO A 359 -5.36 10.20 5.41
N TRP A 360 -5.13 9.23 4.54
CA TRP A 360 -6.16 8.51 3.78
C TRP A 360 -6.88 7.43 4.59
N GLU A 361 -6.47 7.19 5.84
CA GLU A 361 -7.13 6.26 6.76
C GLU A 361 -8.07 6.95 7.76
N ARG A 362 -8.22 8.28 7.70
CA ARG A 362 -9.17 9.04 8.52
C ARG A 362 -10.62 8.69 8.15
N THR A 363 -11.51 8.77 9.13
CA THR A 363 -12.96 8.54 8.98
C THR A 363 -13.77 9.78 9.37
N ASP A 364 -13.26 10.96 9.03
CA ASP A 364 -13.78 12.27 9.41
C ASP A 364 -14.88 12.81 8.49
N MET A 365 -15.26 12.07 7.44
CA MET A 365 -16.31 12.46 6.49
C MET A 365 -17.63 11.70 6.64
N THR A 366 -17.75 10.86 7.67
CA THR A 366 -18.91 9.97 7.88
C THR A 366 -20.23 10.74 7.97
N GLU A 367 -20.33 11.75 8.83
CA GLU A 367 -21.56 12.55 9.02
C GLU A 367 -21.92 13.35 7.75
N VAL A 368 -20.93 13.90 7.05
CA VAL A 368 -21.13 14.68 5.83
C VAL A 368 -21.66 13.78 4.70
N LEU A 369 -21.12 12.55 4.58
CA LEU A 369 -21.60 11.53 3.62
C LEU A 369 -23.04 11.11 3.92
N GLU A 370 -23.37 10.83 5.18
CA GLU A 370 -24.75 10.50 5.56
C GLU A 370 -25.75 11.61 5.18
N CYS A 371 -25.41 12.86 5.48
CA CYS A 371 -26.24 14.00 5.13
C CYS A 371 -26.41 14.14 3.61
N ALA A 372 -25.33 13.97 2.85
CA ALA A 372 -25.36 14.04 1.39
C ALA A 372 -26.22 12.93 0.77
N CYS A 373 -26.07 11.68 1.27
CA CYS A 373 -26.90 10.55 0.82
C CYS A 373 -28.38 10.78 1.07
N ARG A 374 -28.77 11.22 2.26
CA ARG A 374 -30.17 11.55 2.58
C ARG A 374 -30.76 12.62 1.66
N ALA A 375 -29.98 13.66 1.38
CA ALA A 375 -30.43 14.74 0.48
C ALA A 375 -30.62 14.25 -0.97
N LYS A 376 -29.75 13.36 -1.45
CA LYS A 376 -29.83 12.80 -2.81
C LYS A 376 -30.99 11.80 -2.93
N ASP A 377 -31.20 10.95 -1.94
CA ASP A 377 -32.27 9.95 -1.91
C ASP A 377 -33.67 10.63 -1.96
N MET A 378 -33.88 11.71 -1.19
CA MET A 378 -35.09 12.50 -1.24
C MET A 378 -35.30 13.17 -2.60
N GLY A 379 -34.24 13.58 -3.31
CA GLY A 379 -34.30 14.18 -4.64
C GLY A 379 -34.62 13.18 -5.77
N VAL A 380 -34.25 11.92 -5.60
CA VAL A 380 -34.55 10.82 -6.57
C VAL A 380 -36.01 10.38 -6.43
N SER A 381 -36.58 10.41 -5.23
CA SER A 381 -37.98 10.01 -4.97
C SER A 381 -39.05 10.93 -5.62
N HIS A 382 -38.64 12.07 -6.22
CA HIS A 382 -39.52 13.04 -6.83
C HIS A 382 -39.37 13.17 -8.36
N ARG A 383 -38.68 12.21 -9.01
CA ARG A 383 -38.60 12.10 -10.47
C ARG A 383 -39.16 10.77 -10.93
#